data_b5aef163036b93622449fc2bd056b0fa
#
_entry.id   b5aef163036b93622449fc2bd056b0fa
#
_cell.length_a   1.000
_cell.length_b   1.000
_cell.length_c   1.000
_cell.angle_alpha   90.00
_cell.angle_beta   90.00
_cell.angle_gamma   90.00
#
_symmetry.space_group_name_H-M   'P 1'
#
loop_
_entity.id
_entity.type
_entity.pdbx_description
1 polymer ?
#
loop_
_entity_poly.entity_id
_entity_poly.type
_entity_poly.pdbx_seq_one_letter_code
_entity_poly.pdbx_strand_id
1 'polypeptide(L)'
;MNRTELKEQIEQRWPGRAQCRFDAANSICEITCARAALPELCGRLFLEWNFSFAGLVVEEGTSEWQLRYCFYGEREAGWVHVLATAPLAEKTFPSIVKFVHAADWHEREAEDLFGLIFEGHPRLGDFILHDDAWQENVEPMRRHFDARKAMQHRKPDADWRPHRIVQEPGAFVMPIGPKFSGMTESVHFLLETVGEDVIRSTPRLFYKWRAVEKLAEGKAADEVLLLAERFAATTAFAHGLAFCQAVEKISNVNVPVRAKILRVFLAELERLRQHAGAIQEICESTALVVANSQAGILEEDLLRISGELTGHRYLFGLLALGGLLCDLPNDACARALEQSQRALKQLSELEKRLRVSSSFLDRLEEVGFVPQRSAMVYGLLGPVARASGIVRDLRKAQPYSGYENFNFDVPSEQEGDGYARLRILFAEAKQSVRIMEQAVAALQNGSVREPLQLHAGAALGWVEAPRGGAFHWVRLDENGRIARYRVVTPSFANWHGFHLAVEKFAFQDFPIMLSTFDLSVAENDR
;
A
#
# COMPACT_ATOMS: atom_id res chain seq x y z
N MET A 1 -5.07 24.44 3.13
CA MET A 1 -5.63 24.92 1.83
C MET A 1 -6.91 24.14 1.58
N ASN A 2 -8.00 24.84 1.34
CA ASN A 2 -9.28 24.21 0.97
C ASN A 2 -9.40 24.05 -0.56
N ARG A 3 -10.44 23.36 -1.03
CA ARG A 3 -10.64 23.03 -2.46
C ARG A 3 -10.83 24.25 -3.36
N THR A 4 -11.46 25.30 -2.86
CA THR A 4 -11.70 26.55 -3.62
C THR A 4 -10.40 27.31 -3.82
N GLU A 5 -9.61 27.46 -2.76
CA GLU A 5 -8.28 28.06 -2.79
C GLU A 5 -7.35 27.31 -3.75
N LEU A 6 -7.39 25.97 -3.72
CA LEU A 6 -6.61 25.13 -4.62
C LEU A 6 -6.95 25.40 -6.09
N LYS A 7 -8.25 25.46 -6.42
CA LYS A 7 -8.72 25.74 -7.77
C LYS A 7 -8.24 27.12 -8.24
N GLU A 8 -8.44 28.15 -7.44
CA GLU A 8 -8.02 29.53 -7.77
C GLU A 8 -6.52 29.62 -8.02
N GLN A 9 -5.70 29.00 -7.18
CA GLN A 9 -4.24 28.99 -7.35
C GLN A 9 -3.80 28.26 -8.62
N ILE A 10 -4.45 27.15 -8.98
CA ILE A 10 -4.13 26.41 -10.20
C ILE A 10 -4.49 27.23 -11.44
N GLU A 11 -5.69 27.79 -11.50
CA GLU A 11 -6.16 28.56 -12.67
C GLU A 11 -5.37 29.86 -12.87
N GLN A 12 -4.94 30.51 -11.78
CA GLN A 12 -4.08 31.71 -11.85
C GLN A 12 -2.68 31.41 -12.33
N ARG A 13 -2.09 30.28 -11.93
CA ARG A 13 -0.70 29.98 -12.20
C ARG A 13 -0.45 29.30 -13.54
N TRP A 14 -1.41 28.50 -14.01
CA TRP A 14 -1.33 27.82 -15.31
C TRP A 14 -2.50 28.22 -16.24
N PRO A 15 -2.67 29.50 -16.57
CA PRO A 15 -3.79 29.95 -17.38
C PRO A 15 -3.79 29.27 -18.75
N GLY A 16 -4.88 28.61 -19.10
CA GLY A 16 -5.04 27.84 -20.34
C GLY A 16 -4.19 26.56 -20.44
N ARG A 17 -3.38 26.23 -19.43
CA ARG A 17 -2.55 25.01 -19.39
C ARG A 17 -3.02 23.97 -18.37
N ALA A 18 -3.81 24.36 -17.39
CA ALA A 18 -4.46 23.49 -16.43
C ALA A 18 -5.91 23.94 -16.20
N GLN A 19 -6.82 22.97 -16.10
CA GLN A 19 -8.23 23.20 -15.80
C GLN A 19 -8.63 22.31 -14.63
N CYS A 20 -9.28 22.90 -13.63
CA CYS A 20 -9.72 22.21 -12.43
C CYS A 20 -11.23 21.99 -12.48
N ARG A 21 -11.64 20.71 -12.41
CA ARG A 21 -13.05 20.29 -12.29
C ARG A 21 -13.23 19.60 -10.94
N PHE A 22 -14.23 20.04 -10.20
CA PHE A 22 -14.60 19.40 -8.94
C PHE A 22 -15.70 18.36 -9.16
N ASP A 23 -15.40 17.11 -8.83
CA ASP A 23 -16.40 16.05 -8.72
C ASP A 23 -16.91 15.99 -7.28
N ALA A 24 -18.09 16.55 -7.05
CA ALA A 24 -18.71 16.62 -5.72
C ALA A 24 -19.12 15.23 -5.20
N ALA A 25 -19.50 14.31 -6.08
CA ALA A 25 -19.96 12.98 -5.70
C ALA A 25 -18.81 12.15 -5.09
N ASN A 26 -17.61 12.26 -5.67
CA ASN A 26 -16.42 11.52 -5.22
C ASN A 26 -15.48 12.35 -4.34
N SER A 27 -15.80 13.62 -4.10
CA SER A 27 -14.91 14.56 -3.37
C SER A 27 -13.52 14.71 -3.98
N ILE A 28 -13.42 14.67 -5.32
CA ILE A 28 -12.17 14.71 -6.08
C ILE A 28 -12.08 16.03 -6.84
N CYS A 29 -10.93 16.70 -6.77
CA CYS A 29 -10.53 17.76 -7.69
C CYS A 29 -9.74 17.12 -8.84
N GLU A 30 -10.34 17.02 -10.02
CA GLU A 30 -9.65 16.58 -11.23
C GLU A 30 -9.03 17.78 -11.95
N ILE A 31 -7.74 17.70 -12.22
CA ILE A 31 -6.95 18.71 -12.90
C ILE A 31 -6.46 18.14 -14.22
N THR A 32 -7.05 18.57 -15.32
CA THR A 32 -6.52 18.25 -16.64
C THR A 32 -5.43 19.26 -16.98
N CYS A 33 -4.22 18.81 -17.31
CA CYS A 33 -3.11 19.70 -17.62
C CYS A 33 -2.37 19.32 -18.91
N ALA A 34 -1.75 20.32 -19.52
CA ALA A 34 -0.80 20.11 -20.61
C ALA A 34 0.41 19.34 -20.09
N ARG A 35 0.92 18.37 -20.87
CA ARG A 35 2.08 17.52 -20.47
C ARG A 35 3.26 18.31 -19.93
N ALA A 36 3.60 19.44 -20.57
CA ALA A 36 4.72 20.28 -20.13
C ALA A 36 4.53 20.92 -18.74
N ALA A 37 3.29 21.06 -18.25
CA ALA A 37 3.00 21.61 -16.92
C ALA A 37 2.99 20.52 -15.82
N LEU A 38 2.92 19.25 -16.20
CA LEU A 38 2.77 18.11 -15.30
C LEU A 38 3.82 18.06 -14.18
N PRO A 39 5.15 18.15 -14.45
CA PRO A 39 6.17 18.05 -13.39
C PRO A 39 6.07 19.19 -12.37
N GLU A 40 5.89 20.43 -12.83
CA GLU A 40 5.80 21.58 -11.94
C GLU A 40 4.54 21.52 -11.08
N LEU A 41 3.39 21.17 -11.67
CA LEU A 41 2.11 21.07 -10.96
C LEU A 41 2.16 19.98 -9.88
N CYS A 42 2.62 18.77 -10.24
CA CYS A 42 2.77 17.68 -9.27
C CYS A 42 3.79 18.01 -8.18
N GLY A 43 4.89 18.65 -8.55
CA GLY A 43 5.90 19.11 -7.60
C GLY A 43 5.34 20.09 -6.55
N ARG A 44 4.50 21.02 -6.97
CA ARG A 44 3.84 21.95 -6.03
C ARG A 44 2.85 21.28 -5.11
N LEU A 45 2.02 20.38 -5.65
CA LEU A 45 1.10 19.60 -4.82
C LEU A 45 1.87 18.89 -3.71
N PHE A 46 2.98 18.26 -4.04
CA PHE A 46 3.76 17.45 -3.12
C PHE A 46 4.63 18.27 -2.16
N LEU A 47 5.47 19.18 -2.69
CA LEU A 47 6.49 19.90 -1.90
C LEU A 47 5.96 21.15 -1.21
N GLU A 48 5.09 21.92 -1.87
CA GLU A 48 4.64 23.21 -1.36
C GLU A 48 3.28 23.11 -0.66
N TRP A 49 2.34 22.37 -1.25
CA TRP A 49 0.98 22.27 -0.72
C TRP A 49 0.75 21.04 0.17
N ASN A 50 1.81 20.27 0.41
CA ASN A 50 1.85 19.16 1.37
C ASN A 50 0.81 18.07 1.12
N PHE A 51 0.51 17.76 -0.16
CA PHE A 51 -0.28 16.59 -0.53
C PHE A 51 0.59 15.33 -0.52
N SER A 52 0.03 14.21 -0.09
CA SER A 52 0.66 12.90 -0.25
C SER A 52 0.41 12.35 -1.63
N PHE A 53 1.42 11.74 -2.22
CA PHE A 53 1.28 10.99 -3.46
C PHE A 53 0.69 9.60 -3.17
N ALA A 54 -0.40 9.25 -3.84
CA ALA A 54 -1.09 7.96 -3.68
C ALA A 54 -0.76 6.96 -4.80
N GLY A 55 -0.36 7.44 -5.98
CA GLY A 55 0.02 6.55 -7.07
C GLY A 55 -0.27 7.09 -8.46
N LEU A 56 0.16 6.33 -9.45
CA LEU A 56 -0.08 6.57 -10.87
C LEU A 56 -1.03 5.50 -11.43
N VAL A 57 -2.09 5.95 -12.10
CA VAL A 57 -2.99 5.11 -12.88
C VAL A 57 -2.75 5.37 -14.36
N VAL A 58 -2.41 4.33 -15.11
CA VAL A 58 -2.27 4.38 -16.57
C VAL A 58 -3.42 3.65 -17.22
N GLU A 59 -4.06 4.30 -18.18
CA GLU A 59 -5.14 3.72 -18.97
C GLU A 59 -4.86 3.90 -20.47
N GLU A 60 -4.90 2.81 -21.21
CA GLU A 60 -4.89 2.82 -22.66
C GLU A 60 -6.33 3.02 -23.15
N GLY A 61 -6.66 4.21 -23.60
CA GLY A 61 -7.96 4.53 -24.20
C GLY A 61 -8.13 3.91 -25.59
N THR A 62 -9.18 4.32 -26.30
CA THR A 62 -9.39 3.93 -27.72
C THR A 62 -8.53 4.75 -28.67
N SER A 63 -8.24 6.00 -28.35
CA SER A 63 -7.49 6.95 -29.18
C SER A 63 -6.32 7.62 -28.45
N GLU A 64 -6.30 7.58 -27.11
CA GLU A 64 -5.33 8.29 -26.30
C GLU A 64 -4.92 7.52 -25.04
N TRP A 65 -3.73 7.83 -24.56
CA TRP A 65 -3.25 7.51 -23.23
C TRP A 65 -3.85 8.47 -22.20
N GLN A 66 -4.18 7.94 -21.03
CA GLN A 66 -4.57 8.72 -19.86
C GLN A 66 -3.68 8.34 -18.69
N LEU A 67 -2.89 9.29 -18.23
CA LEU A 67 -2.03 9.18 -17.04
C LEU A 67 -2.63 10.02 -15.92
N ARG A 68 -2.99 9.39 -14.83
CA ARG A 68 -3.64 10.01 -13.68
C ARG A 68 -2.73 9.89 -12.45
N TYR A 69 -2.13 10.98 -12.05
CA TYR A 69 -1.35 11.08 -10.82
C TYR A 69 -2.30 11.45 -9.67
N CYS A 70 -2.44 10.54 -8.71
CA CYS A 70 -3.37 10.69 -7.59
C CYS A 70 -2.65 11.23 -6.36
N PHE A 71 -3.22 12.26 -5.75
CA PHE A 71 -2.75 12.87 -4.52
C PHE A 71 -3.90 13.00 -3.53
N TYR A 72 -3.58 13.04 -2.24
CA TYR A 72 -4.55 13.38 -1.20
C TYR A 72 -3.95 14.33 -0.19
N GLY A 73 -4.77 15.25 0.29
CA GLY A 73 -4.44 16.17 1.36
C GLY A 73 -5.20 15.85 2.65
N GLU A 74 -5.17 16.78 3.60
CA GLU A 74 -6.05 16.74 4.76
C GLU A 74 -7.53 16.80 4.35
N ARG A 75 -8.44 16.47 5.27
CA ARG A 75 -9.88 16.30 5.00
C ARG A 75 -10.50 17.42 4.16
N GLU A 76 -10.13 18.67 4.42
CA GLU A 76 -10.68 19.85 3.72
C GLU A 76 -10.15 19.98 2.29
N ALA A 77 -8.92 19.54 2.05
CA ALA A 77 -8.29 19.56 0.73
C ALA A 77 -8.81 18.42 -0.17
N GLY A 78 -9.09 17.26 0.41
CA GLY A 78 -9.64 16.09 -0.30
C GLY A 78 -8.63 15.42 -1.22
N TRP A 79 -9.16 14.77 -2.26
CA TRP A 79 -8.39 14.11 -3.31
C TRP A 79 -8.13 15.05 -4.48
N VAL A 80 -6.94 14.92 -5.07
CA VAL A 80 -6.54 15.64 -6.29
C VAL A 80 -6.01 14.63 -7.30
N HIS A 81 -6.61 14.61 -8.47
CA HIS A 81 -6.15 13.80 -9.60
C HIS A 81 -5.62 14.71 -10.71
N VAL A 82 -4.35 14.58 -11.04
CA VAL A 82 -3.73 15.30 -12.16
C VAL A 82 -3.75 14.39 -13.37
N LEU A 83 -4.52 14.76 -14.40
CA LEU A 83 -4.71 14.00 -15.63
C LEU A 83 -3.90 14.64 -16.76
N ALA A 84 -2.99 13.84 -17.34
CA ALA A 84 -2.30 14.15 -18.58
C ALA A 84 -2.70 13.15 -19.67
N THR A 85 -2.95 13.62 -20.89
CA THR A 85 -3.33 12.77 -22.02
C THR A 85 -2.37 12.94 -23.19
N ALA A 86 -2.28 11.92 -24.05
CA ALA A 86 -1.55 11.93 -25.30
C ALA A 86 -2.17 10.95 -26.31
N PRO A 87 -2.12 11.20 -27.63
CA PRO A 87 -2.48 10.22 -28.65
C PRO A 87 -1.70 8.89 -28.44
N LEU A 88 -2.30 7.75 -28.77
CA LEU A 88 -1.65 6.42 -28.58
C LEU A 88 -0.31 6.27 -29.30
N ALA A 89 -0.09 7.04 -30.37
CA ALA A 89 1.20 7.07 -31.08
C ALA A 89 2.32 7.76 -30.30
N GLU A 90 1.97 8.62 -29.35
CA GLU A 90 2.91 9.38 -28.53
C GLU A 90 3.05 8.74 -27.15
N LYS A 91 4.10 7.94 -26.98
CA LYS A 91 4.34 7.19 -25.72
C LYS A 91 5.18 7.96 -24.70
N THR A 92 5.60 9.20 -25.01
CA THR A 92 6.54 9.97 -24.17
C THR A 92 5.80 10.99 -23.30
N PHE A 93 6.09 10.95 -22.00
CA PHE A 93 5.61 11.90 -20.99
C PHE A 93 6.79 12.46 -20.20
N PRO A 94 6.72 13.69 -19.71
CA PRO A 94 7.76 14.20 -18.80
C PRO A 94 7.65 13.51 -17.45
N SER A 95 8.78 13.07 -16.89
CA SER A 95 8.86 12.48 -15.55
C SER A 95 8.60 13.53 -14.47
N ILE A 96 7.86 13.16 -13.43
CA ILE A 96 7.67 14.00 -12.24
C ILE A 96 8.66 13.68 -11.12
N VAL A 97 9.47 12.63 -11.24
CA VAL A 97 10.35 12.08 -10.20
C VAL A 97 11.31 13.09 -9.62
N LYS A 98 11.80 14.05 -10.44
CA LYS A 98 12.65 15.13 -9.97
C LYS A 98 12.03 15.94 -8.81
N PHE A 99 10.71 16.06 -8.77
CA PHE A 99 9.97 16.83 -7.76
C PHE A 99 9.18 15.93 -6.81
N VAL A 100 8.73 14.79 -7.28
CA VAL A 100 7.92 13.81 -6.53
C VAL A 100 8.63 12.46 -6.61
N HIS A 101 9.65 12.28 -5.77
CA HIS A 101 10.47 11.06 -5.81
C HIS A 101 9.64 9.81 -5.50
N ALA A 102 8.59 9.92 -4.71
CA ALA A 102 7.61 8.85 -4.47
C ALA A 102 7.01 8.25 -5.75
N ALA A 103 7.08 8.96 -6.90
CA ALA A 103 6.57 8.47 -8.18
C ALA A 103 7.57 7.57 -8.95
N ASP A 104 8.83 7.44 -8.50
CA ASP A 104 9.89 6.70 -9.20
C ASP A 104 9.44 5.29 -9.61
N TRP A 105 9.05 4.47 -8.66
CA TRP A 105 8.62 3.10 -8.94
C TRP A 105 7.34 3.01 -9.77
N HIS A 106 6.45 3.99 -9.64
CA HIS A 106 5.21 4.03 -10.42
C HIS A 106 5.45 4.35 -11.90
N GLU A 107 6.40 5.23 -12.21
CA GLU A 107 6.77 5.54 -13.59
C GLU A 107 7.53 4.38 -14.23
N ARG A 108 8.43 3.72 -13.49
CA ARG A 108 9.12 2.50 -13.94
C ARG A 108 8.15 1.35 -14.20
N GLU A 109 7.16 1.16 -13.33
CA GLU A 109 6.09 0.18 -13.53
C GLU A 109 5.27 0.49 -14.79
N ALA A 110 4.98 1.76 -15.04
CA ALA A 110 4.25 2.18 -16.24
C ALA A 110 5.09 2.04 -17.51
N GLU A 111 6.39 2.24 -17.45
CA GLU A 111 7.31 1.97 -18.55
C GLU A 111 7.32 0.48 -18.89
N ASP A 112 7.63 -0.39 -17.93
CA ASP A 112 7.69 -1.83 -18.12
C ASP A 112 6.36 -2.42 -18.65
N LEU A 113 5.24 -2.06 -18.02
CA LEU A 113 3.96 -2.73 -18.27
C LEU A 113 3.19 -2.19 -19.48
N PHE A 114 3.43 -0.93 -19.88
CA PHE A 114 2.71 -0.27 -20.96
C PHE A 114 3.61 0.20 -22.12
N GLY A 115 4.93 0.16 -21.97
CA GLY A 115 5.89 0.67 -22.94
C GLY A 115 5.88 2.19 -23.06
N LEU A 116 5.59 2.90 -21.98
CA LEU A 116 5.66 4.36 -21.91
C LEU A 116 7.09 4.81 -21.61
N ILE A 117 7.46 6.01 -22.08
CA ILE A 117 8.76 6.60 -21.84
C ILE A 117 8.59 7.85 -20.98
N PHE A 118 9.30 7.93 -19.86
CA PHE A 118 9.27 9.07 -18.97
C PHE A 118 10.56 9.90 -19.15
N GLU A 119 10.46 10.97 -19.93
CA GLU A 119 11.60 11.85 -20.24
C GLU A 119 12.11 12.54 -18.97
N GLY A 120 13.41 12.41 -18.71
CA GLY A 120 14.07 12.95 -17.51
C GLY A 120 13.98 12.04 -16.29
N HIS A 121 13.44 10.84 -16.41
CA HIS A 121 13.50 9.83 -15.33
C HIS A 121 14.95 9.34 -15.15
N PRO A 122 15.45 9.25 -13.90
CA PRO A 122 16.86 8.90 -13.65
C PRO A 122 17.19 7.43 -13.96
N ARG A 123 16.20 6.52 -13.91
CA ARG A 123 16.43 5.09 -14.08
C ARG A 123 15.15 4.38 -14.58
N LEU A 124 15.08 4.07 -15.85
CA LEU A 124 14.07 3.22 -16.47
C LEU A 124 14.62 1.81 -16.73
N GLY A 125 13.74 0.86 -17.07
CA GLY A 125 14.08 -0.53 -17.37
C GLY A 125 14.36 -1.41 -16.14
N ASP A 126 14.43 -2.74 -16.36
CA ASP A 126 14.67 -3.82 -15.38
C ASP A 126 13.97 -3.60 -14.03
N PHE A 127 12.65 -3.71 -14.01
CA PHE A 127 11.88 -3.47 -12.79
C PHE A 127 10.91 -4.62 -12.48
N ILE A 128 9.67 -4.61 -13.02
CA ILE A 128 8.70 -5.71 -12.85
C ILE A 128 9.03 -6.85 -13.81
N LEU A 129 9.30 -6.49 -15.06
CA LEU A 129 9.68 -7.41 -16.11
C LEU A 129 11.21 -7.48 -16.14
N HIS A 130 11.75 -8.50 -15.48
CA HIS A 130 13.19 -8.67 -15.38
C HIS A 130 13.82 -8.86 -16.76
N ASP A 131 14.84 -8.09 -17.11
CA ASP A 131 15.55 -8.11 -18.38
C ASP A 131 16.29 -9.42 -18.67
N ASP A 132 16.69 -10.16 -17.62
CA ASP A 132 17.26 -11.50 -17.73
C ASP A 132 16.22 -12.61 -18.00
N ALA A 133 14.93 -12.31 -17.97
CA ALA A 133 13.86 -13.32 -18.08
C ALA A 133 12.70 -12.91 -18.99
N TRP A 134 12.57 -11.64 -19.35
CA TRP A 134 11.48 -11.10 -20.16
C TRP A 134 12.00 -10.51 -21.47
N GLN A 135 11.23 -10.64 -22.55
CA GLN A 135 11.63 -10.06 -23.84
C GLN A 135 11.36 -8.55 -23.88
N GLU A 136 12.24 -7.84 -24.56
CA GLU A 136 12.02 -6.44 -24.92
C GLU A 136 10.75 -6.26 -25.76
N ASN A 137 10.10 -5.09 -25.61
CA ASN A 137 8.90 -4.68 -26.36
C ASN A 137 7.67 -5.60 -26.16
N VAL A 138 7.57 -6.24 -25.01
CA VAL A 138 6.38 -7.02 -24.61
C VAL A 138 5.76 -6.37 -23.38
N GLU A 139 4.70 -5.60 -23.61
CA GLU A 139 4.02 -4.84 -22.56
C GLU A 139 2.71 -5.55 -22.16
N PRO A 140 2.69 -6.25 -21.00
CA PRO A 140 1.58 -7.14 -20.64
C PRO A 140 0.27 -6.41 -20.30
N MET A 141 0.34 -5.13 -19.95
CA MET A 141 -0.87 -4.36 -19.62
C MET A 141 -1.51 -3.67 -20.84
N ARG A 142 -0.91 -3.79 -22.03
CA ARG A 142 -1.53 -3.31 -23.27
C ARG A 142 -2.79 -4.12 -23.62
N ARG A 143 -3.77 -3.46 -24.25
CA ARG A 143 -5.02 -4.11 -24.67
C ARG A 143 -4.84 -5.28 -25.62
N HIS A 144 -3.85 -5.20 -26.51
CA HIS A 144 -3.56 -6.21 -27.51
C HIS A 144 -2.63 -7.33 -27.03
N PHE A 145 -2.20 -7.32 -25.76
CA PHE A 145 -1.30 -8.32 -25.21
C PHE A 145 -1.94 -9.72 -25.21
N ASP A 146 -1.21 -10.69 -25.77
CA ASP A 146 -1.57 -12.10 -25.79
C ASP A 146 -0.54 -12.90 -24.98
N ALA A 147 -0.91 -13.30 -23.78
CA ALA A 147 -0.05 -14.05 -22.85
C ALA A 147 0.49 -15.37 -23.46
N ARG A 148 -0.27 -16.01 -24.37
CA ARG A 148 0.14 -17.26 -25.01
C ARG A 148 1.35 -17.05 -25.91
N LYS A 149 1.39 -15.93 -26.64
CA LYS A 149 2.52 -15.56 -27.50
C LYS A 149 3.74 -15.14 -26.69
N ALA A 150 3.55 -14.37 -25.64
CA ALA A 150 4.64 -13.90 -24.78
C ALA A 150 5.39 -15.07 -24.12
N MET A 151 4.67 -16.06 -23.60
CA MET A 151 5.28 -17.23 -22.96
C MET A 151 6.11 -18.12 -23.89
N GLN A 152 5.80 -18.14 -25.21
CA GLN A 152 6.53 -18.95 -26.19
C GLN A 152 7.95 -18.44 -26.47
N HIS A 153 8.24 -17.18 -26.12
CA HIS A 153 9.48 -16.51 -26.47
C HIS A 153 10.36 -16.15 -25.28
N ARG A 154 9.96 -16.53 -24.07
CA ARG A 154 10.73 -16.28 -22.87
C ARG A 154 12.06 -17.01 -22.88
N LYS A 155 13.15 -16.29 -22.96
CA LYS A 155 14.52 -16.82 -22.87
C LYS A 155 15.23 -16.16 -21.67
N PRO A 156 15.53 -16.93 -20.61
CA PRO A 156 16.38 -16.41 -19.55
C PRO A 156 17.77 -16.06 -20.08
N ASP A 157 18.31 -14.91 -19.68
CA ASP A 157 19.68 -14.54 -19.93
C ASP A 157 20.58 -15.18 -18.86
N ALA A 158 21.36 -16.20 -19.25
CA ALA A 158 22.29 -16.89 -18.36
C ALA A 158 23.52 -16.03 -18.00
N ASP A 159 23.81 -15.01 -18.81
CA ASP A 159 24.95 -14.12 -18.62
C ASP A 159 24.60 -12.84 -17.87
N TRP A 160 23.35 -12.66 -17.51
CA TRP A 160 22.89 -11.51 -16.72
C TRP A 160 23.73 -11.36 -15.44
N ARG A 161 24.14 -10.15 -15.15
CA ARG A 161 24.86 -9.79 -13.92
C ARG A 161 24.20 -8.56 -13.31
N PRO A 162 24.14 -8.49 -11.96
CA PRO A 162 23.60 -7.32 -11.28
C PRO A 162 24.43 -6.08 -11.60
N HIS A 163 23.73 -4.98 -11.86
CA HIS A 163 24.40 -3.68 -12.07
C HIS A 163 25.05 -3.23 -10.76
N ARG A 164 26.37 -3.06 -10.77
CA ARG A 164 27.13 -2.50 -9.64
C ARG A 164 27.11 -0.98 -9.72
N ILE A 165 26.75 -0.33 -8.63
CA ILE A 165 26.77 1.11 -8.48
C ILE A 165 28.09 1.56 -7.82
N VAL A 166 28.53 0.82 -6.80
CA VAL A 166 29.80 1.08 -6.12
C VAL A 166 30.91 0.30 -6.82
N GLN A 167 31.86 1.06 -7.41
CA GLN A 167 33.00 0.47 -8.17
C GLN A 167 34.34 0.63 -7.47
N GLU A 168 34.35 1.03 -6.21
CA GLU A 168 35.57 1.24 -5.42
C GLU A 168 36.30 -0.07 -5.11
N PRO A 169 37.64 -0.05 -5.00
CA PRO A 169 38.42 -1.21 -4.58
C PRO A 169 37.96 -1.74 -3.22
N GLY A 170 37.73 -3.05 -3.13
CA GLY A 170 37.24 -3.71 -1.91
C GLY A 170 35.73 -3.79 -1.78
N ALA A 171 34.99 -3.11 -2.67
CA ALA A 171 33.54 -3.29 -2.72
C ALA A 171 33.16 -4.58 -3.44
N PHE A 172 32.19 -5.30 -2.89
CA PHE A 172 31.63 -6.49 -3.54
C PHE A 172 30.11 -6.51 -3.38
N VAL A 173 29.42 -7.24 -4.26
CA VAL A 173 27.98 -7.47 -4.18
C VAL A 173 27.73 -8.78 -3.46
N MET A 174 27.03 -8.71 -2.33
CA MET A 174 26.56 -9.87 -1.60
C MET A 174 25.09 -10.13 -1.94
N PRO A 175 24.78 -11.21 -2.69
CA PRO A 175 23.41 -11.56 -3.02
C PRO A 175 22.76 -12.32 -1.86
N ILE A 176 21.54 -11.93 -1.48
CA ILE A 176 20.69 -12.63 -0.52
C ILE A 176 19.37 -12.98 -1.22
N GLY A 177 19.04 -14.26 -1.30
CA GLY A 177 17.90 -14.76 -2.05
C GLY A 177 18.25 -15.01 -3.53
N PRO A 178 17.27 -15.08 -4.46
CA PRO A 178 15.81 -14.97 -4.25
C PRO A 178 15.15 -16.21 -3.66
N LYS A 179 15.89 -17.30 -3.46
CA LYS A 179 15.40 -18.52 -2.82
C LYS A 179 15.89 -18.58 -1.38
N PHE A 180 14.95 -18.75 -0.47
CA PHE A 180 15.20 -18.93 0.95
C PHE A 180 14.79 -20.32 1.39
N SER A 181 15.36 -20.80 2.51
CA SER A 181 14.87 -21.99 3.19
C SER A 181 13.53 -21.65 3.87
N GLY A 182 12.57 -22.57 3.84
CA GLY A 182 11.27 -22.39 4.46
C GLY A 182 10.25 -21.69 3.56
N MET A 183 9.30 -20.96 4.17
CA MET A 183 8.15 -20.36 3.50
C MET A 183 8.33 -18.86 3.16
N THR A 184 9.55 -18.38 3.14
CA THR A 184 9.84 -16.97 2.83
C THR A 184 9.51 -16.63 1.38
N GLU A 185 8.92 -15.46 1.16
CA GLU A 185 8.60 -14.94 -0.16
C GLU A 185 9.87 -14.64 -0.98
N SER A 186 9.76 -14.69 -2.32
CA SER A 186 10.92 -14.56 -3.20
C SER A 186 11.29 -13.10 -3.42
N VAL A 187 12.40 -12.68 -2.86
CA VAL A 187 13.03 -11.37 -3.09
C VAL A 187 14.54 -11.56 -3.20
N HIS A 188 15.21 -10.79 -4.05
CA HIS A 188 16.64 -10.82 -4.19
C HIS A 188 17.22 -9.49 -3.71
N PHE A 189 17.97 -9.51 -2.63
CA PHE A 189 18.69 -8.34 -2.14
C PHE A 189 20.11 -8.37 -2.69
N LEU A 190 20.47 -7.29 -3.39
CA LEU A 190 21.83 -7.04 -3.84
C LEU A 190 22.44 -6.02 -2.88
N LEU A 191 23.25 -6.50 -1.93
CA LEU A 191 23.92 -5.65 -0.96
C LEU A 191 25.33 -5.35 -1.48
N GLU A 192 25.60 -4.09 -1.78
CA GLU A 192 26.94 -3.61 -2.09
C GLU A 192 27.62 -3.27 -0.77
N THR A 193 28.68 -4.00 -0.42
CA THR A 193 29.33 -3.94 0.89
C THR A 193 30.82 -3.62 0.76
N VAL A 194 31.37 -2.98 1.79
CA VAL A 194 32.80 -2.81 2.02
C VAL A 194 33.11 -3.32 3.43
N GLY A 195 33.77 -4.45 3.53
CA GLY A 195 33.86 -5.15 4.81
C GLY A 195 32.49 -5.62 5.30
N GLU A 196 32.10 -5.25 6.51
CA GLU A 196 30.80 -5.57 7.11
C GLU A 196 29.71 -4.51 6.82
N ASP A 197 30.12 -3.34 6.31
CA ASP A 197 29.23 -2.22 6.11
C ASP A 197 28.47 -2.32 4.78
N VAL A 198 27.16 -2.16 4.83
CA VAL A 198 26.30 -2.06 3.65
C VAL A 198 26.32 -0.62 3.15
N ILE A 199 26.92 -0.42 1.97
CA ILE A 199 26.98 0.89 1.31
C ILE A 199 25.68 1.17 0.57
N ARG A 200 25.08 0.12 -0.04
CA ARG A 200 23.85 0.20 -0.78
C ARG A 200 23.08 -1.11 -0.73
N SER A 201 21.76 -1.00 -0.69
CA SER A 201 20.85 -2.14 -0.84
C SER A 201 19.93 -1.91 -2.04
N THR A 202 19.87 -2.88 -2.94
CA THR A 202 18.94 -2.86 -4.06
C THR A 202 18.04 -4.10 -3.97
N PRO A 203 16.79 -3.96 -3.51
CA PRO A 203 15.84 -5.06 -3.56
C PRO A 203 15.37 -5.28 -5.00
N ARG A 204 15.45 -6.52 -5.47
CA ARG A 204 14.88 -6.97 -6.73
C ARG A 204 13.68 -7.85 -6.40
N LEU A 205 12.49 -7.34 -6.66
CA LEU A 205 11.18 -7.91 -6.35
C LEU A 205 10.57 -8.57 -7.60
N PHE A 206 9.28 -8.86 -7.58
CA PHE A 206 8.46 -9.30 -8.72
C PHE A 206 8.84 -10.67 -9.31
N TYR A 207 9.58 -11.52 -8.60
CA TYR A 207 9.88 -12.89 -9.05
C TYR A 207 8.63 -13.76 -9.24
N LYS A 208 7.55 -13.43 -8.54
CA LYS A 208 6.25 -14.12 -8.63
C LYS A 208 5.14 -13.14 -9.05
N TRP A 209 5.47 -12.18 -9.92
CA TRP A 209 4.45 -11.24 -10.41
C TRP A 209 3.27 -12.00 -11.02
N ARG A 210 2.08 -11.79 -10.47
CA ARG A 210 0.86 -12.55 -10.77
C ARG A 210 -0.07 -11.83 -11.73
N ALA A 211 0.24 -10.59 -12.11
CA ALA A 211 -0.55 -9.77 -13.02
C ALA A 211 -2.03 -9.65 -12.61
N VAL A 212 -2.32 -9.51 -11.32
CA VAL A 212 -3.67 -9.44 -10.75
C VAL A 212 -4.52 -8.36 -11.45
N GLU A 213 -3.92 -7.22 -11.76
CA GLU A 213 -4.56 -6.13 -12.48
C GLU A 213 -4.99 -6.56 -13.90
N LYS A 214 -4.14 -7.30 -14.61
CA LYS A 214 -4.45 -7.83 -15.95
C LYS A 214 -5.48 -8.95 -15.90
N LEU A 215 -5.38 -9.83 -14.91
CA LEU A 215 -6.34 -10.92 -14.70
C LEU A 215 -7.75 -10.41 -14.37
N ALA A 216 -7.86 -9.21 -13.84
CA ALA A 216 -9.14 -8.59 -13.52
C ALA A 216 -9.88 -8.08 -14.77
N GLU A 217 -9.17 -7.71 -15.84
CA GLU A 217 -9.78 -7.13 -17.04
C GLU A 217 -10.82 -8.09 -17.67
N GLY A 218 -11.99 -7.59 -17.99
CA GLY A 218 -13.13 -8.32 -18.57
C GLY A 218 -13.93 -9.19 -17.59
N LYS A 219 -13.51 -9.29 -16.31
CA LYS A 219 -14.20 -10.07 -15.29
C LYS A 219 -15.36 -9.31 -14.65
N ALA A 220 -16.27 -10.06 -14.04
CA ALA A 220 -17.31 -9.48 -13.19
C ALA A 220 -16.68 -8.91 -11.89
N ALA A 221 -17.28 -7.86 -11.33
CA ALA A 221 -16.76 -7.20 -10.14
C ALA A 221 -16.68 -8.15 -8.92
N ASP A 222 -17.64 -9.06 -8.75
CA ASP A 222 -17.60 -10.07 -7.67
C ASP A 222 -16.44 -11.06 -7.82
N GLU A 223 -16.06 -11.43 -9.05
CA GLU A 223 -14.89 -12.29 -9.30
C GLU A 223 -13.59 -11.55 -8.96
N VAL A 224 -13.51 -10.24 -9.25
CA VAL A 224 -12.34 -9.42 -8.96
C VAL A 224 -12.22 -9.12 -7.46
N LEU A 225 -13.32 -9.04 -6.72
CA LEU A 225 -13.29 -8.97 -5.26
C LEU A 225 -12.53 -10.16 -4.66
N LEU A 226 -12.71 -11.37 -5.21
CA LEU A 226 -11.95 -12.54 -4.77
C LEU A 226 -10.45 -12.42 -5.06
N LEU A 227 -10.05 -11.78 -6.17
CA LEU A 227 -8.65 -11.49 -6.44
C LEU A 227 -8.10 -10.43 -5.46
N ALA A 228 -8.89 -9.37 -5.20
CA ALA A 228 -8.51 -8.29 -4.29
C ALA A 228 -8.26 -8.78 -2.85
N GLU A 229 -9.04 -9.76 -2.37
CA GLU A 229 -8.84 -10.37 -1.05
C GLU A 229 -7.63 -11.31 -0.98
N ARG A 230 -7.21 -11.92 -2.10
CA ARG A 230 -6.31 -13.07 -2.09
C ARG A 230 -4.89 -12.82 -2.56
N PHE A 231 -4.60 -11.67 -3.15
CA PHE A 231 -3.22 -11.38 -3.57
C PHE A 231 -2.29 -11.11 -2.36
N ALA A 232 -2.84 -10.63 -1.23
CA ALA A 232 -2.12 -10.43 0.03
C ALA A 232 -2.97 -10.91 1.21
N ALA A 233 -2.82 -12.18 1.59
CA ALA A 233 -3.68 -12.84 2.56
C ALA A 233 -3.69 -12.16 3.94
N THR A 234 -2.57 -11.60 4.37
CA THR A 234 -2.44 -10.97 5.69
C THR A 234 -3.21 -9.64 5.82
N THR A 235 -3.55 -9.00 4.70
CA THR A 235 -4.29 -7.73 4.61
C THR A 235 -5.50 -7.85 3.67
N ALA A 236 -6.10 -9.04 3.63
CA ALA A 236 -7.16 -9.41 2.70
C ALA A 236 -8.40 -8.54 2.84
N PHE A 237 -8.84 -8.30 4.08
CA PHE A 237 -10.03 -7.51 4.35
C PHE A 237 -9.84 -6.05 3.93
N ALA A 238 -8.68 -5.46 4.24
CA ALA A 238 -8.36 -4.09 3.84
C ALA A 238 -8.41 -3.92 2.31
N HIS A 239 -7.74 -4.79 1.54
CA HIS A 239 -7.74 -4.71 0.08
C HIS A 239 -9.12 -4.98 -0.53
N GLY A 240 -9.83 -5.98 -0.04
CA GLY A 240 -11.22 -6.25 -0.44
C GLY A 240 -12.14 -5.05 -0.17
N LEU A 241 -11.97 -4.39 0.99
CA LEU A 241 -12.75 -3.21 1.36
C LEU A 241 -12.46 -2.01 0.44
N ALA A 242 -11.19 -1.75 0.11
CA ALA A 242 -10.83 -0.69 -0.83
C ALA A 242 -11.45 -0.92 -2.21
N PHE A 243 -11.42 -2.17 -2.71
CA PHE A 243 -12.08 -2.54 -3.96
C PHE A 243 -13.61 -2.34 -3.89
N CYS A 244 -14.28 -2.84 -2.85
CA CYS A 244 -15.72 -2.64 -2.64
C CYS A 244 -16.09 -1.17 -2.68
N GLN A 245 -15.35 -0.31 -1.97
CA GLN A 245 -15.62 1.13 -1.95
C GLN A 245 -15.49 1.79 -3.33
N ALA A 246 -14.54 1.36 -4.18
CA ALA A 246 -14.44 1.87 -5.54
C ALA A 246 -15.67 1.53 -6.37
N VAL A 247 -16.11 0.26 -6.35
CA VAL A 247 -17.29 -0.19 -7.08
C VAL A 247 -18.59 0.44 -6.54
N GLU A 248 -18.70 0.55 -5.22
CA GLU A 248 -19.83 1.18 -4.52
C GLU A 248 -19.98 2.67 -4.89
N LYS A 249 -18.86 3.39 -5.04
CA LYS A 249 -18.86 4.79 -5.53
C LYS A 249 -19.32 4.88 -6.98
N ILE A 250 -18.85 4.00 -7.88
CA ILE A 250 -19.31 3.96 -9.27
C ILE A 250 -20.83 3.75 -9.31
N SER A 251 -21.33 2.82 -8.51
CA SER A 251 -22.74 2.44 -8.45
C SER A 251 -23.61 3.41 -7.64
N ASN A 252 -23.00 4.43 -7.01
CA ASN A 252 -23.69 5.40 -6.12
C ASN A 252 -24.58 4.73 -5.06
N VAL A 253 -24.15 3.58 -4.52
CA VAL A 253 -24.89 2.82 -3.50
C VAL A 253 -24.59 3.34 -2.10
N ASN A 254 -25.62 3.48 -1.29
CA ASN A 254 -25.46 3.85 0.12
C ASN A 254 -25.40 2.59 0.97
N VAL A 255 -24.17 2.18 1.31
CA VAL A 255 -23.92 1.01 2.18
C VAL A 255 -24.61 1.19 3.53
N PRO A 256 -25.38 0.18 4.02
CA PRO A 256 -26.09 0.26 5.30
C PRO A 256 -25.19 0.60 6.48
N VAL A 257 -25.71 1.36 7.44
CA VAL A 257 -24.93 1.82 8.61
C VAL A 257 -24.36 0.64 9.40
N ARG A 258 -25.16 -0.42 9.60
CA ARG A 258 -24.70 -1.65 10.26
C ARG A 258 -23.49 -2.27 9.56
N ALA A 259 -23.54 -2.36 8.22
CA ALA A 259 -22.43 -2.89 7.43
C ALA A 259 -21.17 -2.02 7.58
N LYS A 260 -21.32 -0.69 7.56
CA LYS A 260 -20.18 0.23 7.77
C LYS A 260 -19.51 0.02 9.13
N ILE A 261 -20.30 -0.10 10.20
CA ILE A 261 -19.78 -0.33 11.56
C ILE A 261 -19.07 -1.69 11.65
N LEU A 262 -19.67 -2.75 11.10
CA LEU A 262 -19.04 -4.08 11.07
C LEU A 262 -17.75 -4.08 10.24
N ARG A 263 -17.71 -3.37 9.12
CA ARG A 263 -16.48 -3.22 8.31
C ARG A 263 -15.36 -2.55 9.09
N VAL A 264 -15.66 -1.52 9.90
CA VAL A 264 -14.68 -0.88 10.79
C VAL A 264 -14.19 -1.87 11.85
N PHE A 265 -15.09 -2.58 12.52
CA PHE A 265 -14.75 -3.59 13.53
C PHE A 265 -13.79 -4.66 12.97
N LEU A 266 -14.10 -5.19 11.78
CA LEU A 266 -13.31 -6.23 11.14
C LEU A 266 -11.95 -5.72 10.62
N ALA A 267 -11.91 -4.50 10.08
CA ALA A 267 -10.66 -3.87 9.67
C ALA A 267 -9.70 -3.65 10.84
N GLU A 268 -10.22 -3.29 12.02
CA GLU A 268 -9.40 -3.12 13.21
C GLU A 268 -9.01 -4.47 13.85
N LEU A 269 -9.81 -5.51 13.71
CA LEU A 269 -9.42 -6.87 14.08
C LEU A 269 -8.27 -7.39 13.20
N GLU A 270 -8.32 -7.15 11.87
CA GLU A 270 -7.22 -7.45 10.94
C GLU A 270 -5.96 -6.68 11.33
N ARG A 271 -6.07 -5.38 11.65
CA ARG A 271 -4.93 -4.55 12.07
C ARG A 271 -4.29 -5.07 13.35
N LEU A 272 -5.09 -5.35 14.38
CA LEU A 272 -4.60 -5.88 15.66
C LEU A 272 -3.84 -7.19 15.47
N ARG A 273 -4.37 -8.11 14.65
CA ARG A 273 -3.72 -9.38 14.33
C ARG A 273 -2.41 -9.15 13.58
N GLN A 274 -2.40 -8.28 12.53
CA GLN A 274 -1.18 -8.00 11.76
C GLN A 274 -0.08 -7.39 12.63
N HIS A 275 -0.42 -6.46 13.53
CA HIS A 275 0.56 -5.88 14.43
C HIS A 275 1.13 -6.89 15.42
N ALA A 276 0.33 -7.84 15.91
CA ALA A 276 0.83 -8.93 16.75
C ALA A 276 1.84 -9.81 15.99
N GLY A 277 1.54 -10.14 14.72
CA GLY A 277 2.46 -10.88 13.84
C GLY A 277 3.77 -10.10 13.55
N ALA A 278 3.67 -8.81 13.23
CA ALA A 278 4.84 -7.97 13.01
C ALA A 278 5.73 -7.85 14.27
N ILE A 279 5.14 -7.75 15.46
CA ILE A 279 5.88 -7.79 16.73
C ILE A 279 6.57 -9.14 16.93
N GLN A 280 5.91 -10.25 16.53
CA GLN A 280 6.52 -11.58 16.55
C GLN A 280 7.78 -11.63 15.68
N GLU A 281 7.69 -11.17 14.43
CA GLU A 281 8.83 -11.17 13.49
C GLU A 281 10.00 -10.32 14.00
N ILE A 282 9.73 -9.18 14.65
CA ILE A 282 10.76 -8.35 15.28
C ILE A 282 11.43 -9.11 16.45
N CYS A 283 10.67 -9.81 17.27
CA CYS A 283 11.22 -10.62 18.36
C CYS A 283 12.03 -11.81 17.81
N GLU A 284 11.63 -12.40 16.70
CA GLU A 284 12.36 -13.48 16.02
C GLU A 284 13.70 -12.98 15.49
N SER A 285 13.71 -11.88 14.73
CA SER A 285 14.93 -11.30 14.14
C SER A 285 15.97 -10.87 15.18
N THR A 286 15.51 -10.51 16.37
CA THR A 286 16.36 -10.16 17.53
C THR A 286 16.72 -11.35 18.41
N ALA A 287 16.36 -12.59 18.02
CA ALA A 287 16.61 -13.84 18.73
C ALA A 287 15.99 -13.92 20.14
N LEU A 288 14.90 -13.20 20.41
CA LEU A 288 14.15 -13.28 21.67
C LEU A 288 13.10 -14.41 21.63
N VAL A 289 13.54 -15.64 21.75
CA VAL A 289 12.71 -16.86 21.58
C VAL A 289 11.44 -16.85 22.43
N VAL A 290 11.51 -16.43 23.69
CA VAL A 290 10.35 -16.40 24.60
C VAL A 290 9.34 -15.34 24.14
N ALA A 291 9.80 -14.14 23.81
CA ALA A 291 8.96 -13.06 23.33
C ALA A 291 8.32 -13.38 21.97
N ASN A 292 9.11 -13.98 21.05
CA ASN A 292 8.63 -14.49 19.77
C ASN A 292 7.47 -15.49 19.99
N SER A 293 7.66 -16.50 20.83
CA SER A 293 6.63 -17.50 21.12
C SER A 293 5.38 -16.86 21.75
N GLN A 294 5.54 -15.89 22.65
CA GLN A 294 4.41 -15.19 23.27
C GLN A 294 3.61 -14.37 22.24
N ALA A 295 4.29 -13.60 21.38
CA ALA A 295 3.65 -12.81 20.32
C ALA A 295 2.95 -13.71 19.30
N GLY A 296 3.56 -14.85 18.91
CA GLY A 296 2.97 -15.83 18.01
C GLY A 296 1.70 -16.52 18.57
N ILE A 297 1.66 -16.78 19.89
CA ILE A 297 0.44 -17.27 20.54
C ILE A 297 -0.67 -16.21 20.46
N LEU A 298 -0.35 -14.93 20.65
CA LEU A 298 -1.32 -13.84 20.57
C LEU A 298 -1.84 -13.63 19.14
N GLU A 299 -0.99 -13.74 18.14
CA GLU A 299 -1.43 -13.72 16.75
C GLU A 299 -2.36 -14.89 16.45
N GLU A 300 -2.01 -16.11 16.89
CA GLU A 300 -2.85 -17.29 16.72
C GLU A 300 -4.20 -17.13 17.41
N ASP A 301 -4.25 -16.58 18.62
CA ASP A 301 -5.51 -16.32 19.32
C ASP A 301 -6.38 -15.33 18.54
N LEU A 302 -5.81 -14.26 17.97
CA LEU A 302 -6.54 -13.31 17.13
C LEU A 302 -7.02 -13.93 15.81
N LEU A 303 -6.25 -14.84 15.21
CA LEU A 303 -6.69 -15.63 14.05
C LEU A 303 -7.85 -16.56 14.38
N ARG A 304 -7.88 -17.16 15.58
CA ARG A 304 -9.00 -17.98 16.06
C ARG A 304 -10.25 -17.14 16.28
N ILE A 305 -10.11 -15.94 16.89
CA ILE A 305 -11.22 -15.00 17.05
C ILE A 305 -11.84 -14.68 15.69
N SER A 306 -11.00 -14.37 14.68
CA SER A 306 -11.47 -14.13 13.32
C SER A 306 -12.21 -15.34 12.74
N GLY A 307 -11.66 -16.55 12.91
CA GLY A 307 -12.25 -17.81 12.44
C GLY A 307 -13.58 -18.15 13.13
N GLU A 308 -13.67 -17.98 14.45
CA GLU A 308 -14.89 -18.19 15.21
C GLU A 308 -16.01 -17.21 14.82
N LEU A 309 -15.64 -15.95 14.59
CA LEU A 309 -16.58 -14.89 14.26
C LEU A 309 -17.11 -15.00 12.82
N THR A 310 -16.25 -15.36 11.86
CA THR A 310 -16.55 -15.21 10.42
C THR A 310 -16.45 -16.51 9.62
N GLY A 311 -15.92 -17.58 10.20
CA GLY A 311 -15.63 -18.83 9.52
C GLY A 311 -14.29 -18.87 8.79
N HIS A 312 -13.54 -17.75 8.72
CA HIS A 312 -12.24 -17.71 8.08
C HIS A 312 -11.21 -16.90 8.87
N ARG A 313 -10.00 -17.45 9.09
CA ARG A 313 -8.94 -16.86 9.91
C ARG A 313 -8.43 -15.49 9.38
N TYR A 314 -8.42 -15.30 8.06
CA TYR A 314 -8.02 -14.07 7.38
C TYR A 314 -9.20 -13.28 6.81
N LEU A 315 -10.43 -13.49 7.31
CA LEU A 315 -11.64 -12.76 6.93
C LEU A 315 -12.01 -12.86 5.44
N PHE A 316 -11.58 -13.91 4.72
CA PHE A 316 -11.91 -14.11 3.31
C PHE A 316 -13.39 -14.36 3.09
N GLY A 317 -13.95 -13.83 2.01
CA GLY A 317 -15.31 -14.10 1.58
C GLY A 317 -16.37 -13.51 2.49
N LEU A 318 -16.05 -12.49 3.27
CA LEU A 318 -17.01 -11.81 4.13
C LEU A 318 -17.53 -10.52 3.50
N LEU A 319 -16.69 -9.84 2.72
CA LEU A 319 -17.08 -8.66 1.99
C LEU A 319 -17.99 -9.00 0.81
N ALA A 320 -18.93 -8.12 0.55
CA ALA A 320 -19.75 -8.11 -0.65
C ALA A 320 -19.90 -6.69 -1.16
N LEU A 321 -20.12 -6.55 -2.46
CA LEU A 321 -20.47 -5.27 -3.04
C LEU A 321 -21.79 -4.78 -2.45
N GLY A 322 -21.79 -3.57 -1.92
CA GLY A 322 -22.92 -2.97 -1.21
C GLY A 322 -23.00 -3.33 0.28
N GLY A 323 -21.99 -4.03 0.87
CA GLY A 323 -21.99 -4.34 2.29
C GLY A 323 -21.18 -5.58 2.67
N LEU A 324 -21.81 -6.51 3.39
CA LEU A 324 -21.24 -7.80 3.82
C LEU A 324 -22.09 -8.95 3.28
N LEU A 325 -21.47 -10.12 3.11
CA LEU A 325 -22.14 -11.32 2.62
C LEU A 325 -23.07 -11.92 3.66
N CYS A 326 -22.70 -11.81 4.94
CA CYS A 326 -23.52 -12.27 6.07
C CYS A 326 -23.49 -11.27 7.22
N ASP A 327 -24.52 -11.30 8.07
CA ASP A 327 -24.57 -10.51 9.29
C ASP A 327 -23.77 -11.19 10.42
N LEU A 328 -23.24 -10.38 11.32
CA LEU A 328 -22.56 -10.85 12.53
C LEU A 328 -23.43 -10.51 13.75
N PRO A 329 -23.81 -11.49 14.57
CA PRO A 329 -24.61 -11.25 15.78
C PRO A 329 -23.88 -10.31 16.76
N ASN A 330 -24.63 -9.40 17.39
CA ASN A 330 -24.05 -8.42 18.32
C ASN A 330 -23.31 -9.10 19.50
N ASP A 331 -23.85 -10.21 20.01
CA ASP A 331 -23.23 -10.97 21.09
C ASP A 331 -21.94 -11.67 20.64
N ALA A 332 -21.85 -12.10 19.38
CA ALA A 332 -20.62 -12.65 18.82
C ALA A 332 -19.54 -11.55 18.67
N CYS A 333 -19.92 -10.35 18.19
CA CYS A 333 -19.00 -9.20 18.14
C CYS A 333 -18.53 -8.79 19.54
N ALA A 334 -19.42 -8.81 20.54
CA ALA A 334 -19.06 -8.52 21.93
C ALA A 334 -18.07 -9.55 22.51
N ARG A 335 -18.27 -10.85 22.26
CA ARG A 335 -17.31 -11.89 22.66
C ARG A 335 -15.95 -11.72 21.96
N ALA A 336 -15.95 -11.45 20.67
CA ALA A 336 -14.72 -11.21 19.92
C ALA A 336 -13.95 -9.98 20.45
N LEU A 337 -14.66 -8.92 20.83
CA LEU A 337 -14.08 -7.76 21.49
C LEU A 337 -13.44 -8.12 22.83
N GLU A 338 -14.15 -8.87 23.69
CA GLU A 338 -13.62 -9.31 24.99
C GLU A 338 -12.34 -10.13 24.87
N GLN A 339 -12.30 -11.04 23.89
CA GLN A 339 -11.12 -11.85 23.59
C GLN A 339 -9.98 -10.95 23.06
N SER A 340 -10.28 -9.98 22.18
CA SER A 340 -9.29 -9.01 21.67
C SER A 340 -8.72 -8.11 22.75
N GLN A 341 -9.54 -7.71 23.73
CA GLN A 341 -9.08 -6.96 24.91
C GLN A 341 -8.13 -7.79 25.78
N ARG A 342 -8.40 -9.11 25.95
CA ARG A 342 -7.48 -10.02 26.66
C ARG A 342 -6.16 -10.17 25.92
N ALA A 343 -6.19 -10.31 24.60
CA ALA A 343 -4.98 -10.37 23.79
C ALA A 343 -4.17 -9.05 23.88
N LEU A 344 -4.83 -7.89 23.81
CA LEU A 344 -4.20 -6.59 23.98
C LEU A 344 -3.55 -6.44 25.37
N LYS A 345 -4.20 -6.90 26.42
CA LYS A 345 -3.63 -6.89 27.77
C LYS A 345 -2.31 -7.67 27.83
N GLN A 346 -2.29 -8.89 27.25
CA GLN A 346 -1.07 -9.72 27.19
C GLN A 346 0.00 -9.08 26.32
N LEU A 347 -0.38 -8.48 25.18
CA LEU A 347 0.52 -7.74 24.32
C LEU A 347 1.15 -6.54 25.05
N SER A 348 0.36 -5.82 25.88
CA SER A 348 0.85 -4.71 26.71
C SER A 348 1.81 -5.19 27.82
N GLU A 349 1.62 -6.38 28.38
CA GLU A 349 2.57 -6.96 29.33
C GLU A 349 3.87 -7.40 28.62
N LEU A 350 3.79 -7.88 27.39
CA LEU A 350 4.97 -8.15 26.55
C LEU A 350 5.74 -6.86 26.28
N GLU A 351 5.07 -5.79 25.87
CA GLU A 351 5.68 -4.45 25.66
C GLU A 351 6.49 -3.99 26.88
N LYS A 352 5.92 -4.09 28.10
CA LYS A 352 6.60 -3.70 29.34
C LYS A 352 7.89 -4.49 29.56
N ARG A 353 7.91 -5.79 29.24
CA ARG A 353 9.09 -6.64 29.37
C ARG A 353 10.15 -6.29 28.33
N LEU A 354 9.76 -6.03 27.10
CA LEU A 354 10.66 -5.64 26.01
C LEU A 354 11.35 -4.31 26.31
N ARG A 355 10.64 -3.34 26.88
CA ARG A 355 11.16 -2.02 27.25
C ARG A 355 12.24 -2.00 28.32
N VAL A 356 12.43 -3.09 29.07
CA VAL A 356 13.48 -3.20 30.10
C VAL A 356 14.58 -4.19 29.71
N SER A 357 14.54 -4.73 28.50
CA SER A 357 15.54 -5.65 27.96
C SER A 357 16.63 -4.87 27.22
N SER A 358 17.75 -4.57 27.86
CA SER A 358 18.85 -3.81 27.26
C SER A 358 19.36 -4.43 25.97
N SER A 359 19.57 -5.76 25.94
CA SER A 359 20.05 -6.46 24.75
C SER A 359 19.08 -6.42 23.57
N PHE A 360 17.79 -6.21 23.83
CA PHE A 360 16.79 -6.02 22.81
C PHE A 360 16.80 -4.58 22.30
N LEU A 361 16.85 -3.63 23.19
CA LEU A 361 16.90 -2.20 22.85
C LEU A 361 18.15 -1.86 22.05
N ASP A 362 19.31 -2.36 22.44
CA ASP A 362 20.58 -2.17 21.73
C ASP A 362 20.54 -2.64 20.25
N ARG A 363 19.60 -3.53 19.90
CA ARG A 363 19.41 -4.00 18.52
C ARG A 363 18.38 -3.23 17.72
N LEU A 364 17.63 -2.34 18.36
CA LEU A 364 16.52 -1.61 17.72
C LEU A 364 16.69 -0.10 17.79
N GLU A 365 17.27 0.43 18.87
CA GLU A 365 17.54 1.85 19.03
C GLU A 365 18.65 2.28 18.07
N GLU A 366 18.42 3.37 17.36
CA GLU A 366 19.29 3.91 16.31
C GLU A 366 19.52 2.97 15.10
N VAL A 367 18.95 1.76 15.09
CA VAL A 367 19.08 0.79 14.00
C VAL A 367 18.03 1.02 12.93
N GLY A 368 18.47 1.07 11.67
CA GLY A 368 17.57 1.25 10.52
C GLY A 368 16.90 2.62 10.49
N PHE A 369 17.62 3.66 10.85
CA PHE A 369 17.13 5.03 10.94
C PHE A 369 16.70 5.60 9.59
N VAL A 370 15.48 6.16 9.54
CA VAL A 370 14.95 6.88 8.38
C VAL A 370 14.57 8.32 8.78
N PRO A 371 15.29 9.32 8.27
CA PRO A 371 14.97 10.72 8.55
C PRO A 371 13.57 11.11 8.06
N GLN A 372 12.86 11.95 8.80
CA GLN A 372 11.52 12.44 8.45
C GLN A 372 11.45 12.99 7.02
N ARG A 373 12.44 13.82 6.63
CA ARG A 373 12.49 14.39 5.27
C ARG A 373 12.59 13.30 4.20
N SER A 374 13.41 12.28 4.42
CA SER A 374 13.55 11.16 3.49
C SER A 374 12.27 10.34 3.42
N ALA A 375 11.66 10.02 4.57
CA ALA A 375 10.37 9.32 4.62
C ALA A 375 9.28 10.07 3.84
N MET A 376 9.22 11.41 3.94
CA MET A 376 8.28 12.24 3.20
C MET A 376 8.57 12.22 1.69
N VAL A 377 9.83 12.40 1.28
CA VAL A 377 10.24 12.48 -0.13
C VAL A 377 10.01 11.15 -0.86
N TYR A 378 10.27 10.02 -0.19
CA TYR A 378 10.02 8.67 -0.72
C TYR A 378 8.55 8.25 -0.62
N GLY A 379 7.72 9.05 0.06
CA GLY A 379 6.28 8.74 0.20
C GLY A 379 6.01 7.51 1.06
N LEU A 380 6.80 7.29 2.12
CA LEU A 380 6.59 6.17 3.04
C LEU A 380 5.22 6.29 3.71
N LEU A 381 4.64 5.16 4.07
CA LEU A 381 3.27 5.03 4.56
C LEU A 381 3.22 4.25 5.87
N GLY A 382 2.09 4.38 6.58
CA GLY A 382 1.76 3.56 7.72
C GLY A 382 2.71 3.71 8.91
N PRO A 383 2.92 2.62 9.69
CA PRO A 383 3.79 2.61 10.85
C PRO A 383 5.22 3.10 10.57
N VAL A 384 5.77 2.78 9.38
CA VAL A 384 7.11 3.20 8.97
C VAL A 384 7.20 4.73 8.89
N ALA A 385 6.23 5.38 8.24
CA ALA A 385 6.18 6.83 8.11
C ALA A 385 5.93 7.50 9.48
N ARG A 386 5.02 6.95 10.28
CA ARG A 386 4.66 7.47 11.60
C ARG A 386 5.81 7.38 12.59
N ALA A 387 6.66 6.36 12.47
CA ALA A 387 7.89 6.25 13.26
C ALA A 387 8.89 7.38 12.98
N SER A 388 8.86 7.95 11.77
CA SER A 388 9.70 9.08 11.32
C SER A 388 8.99 10.45 11.45
N GLY A 389 7.94 10.57 12.24
CA GLY A 389 7.26 11.85 12.52
C GLY A 389 6.24 12.30 11.47
N ILE A 390 5.84 11.45 10.54
CA ILE A 390 4.80 11.77 9.55
C ILE A 390 3.44 11.32 10.07
N VAL A 391 2.70 12.27 10.65
CA VAL A 391 1.37 12.01 11.23
C VAL A 391 0.31 11.99 10.12
N ARG A 392 0.25 10.91 9.35
CA ARG A 392 -0.77 10.71 8.31
C ARG A 392 -1.43 9.35 8.46
N ASP A 393 -2.77 9.37 8.36
CA ASP A 393 -3.61 8.19 8.44
C ASP A 393 -4.90 8.46 7.64
N LEU A 394 -5.20 7.62 6.68
CA LEU A 394 -6.37 7.80 5.81
C LEU A 394 -7.70 7.70 6.55
N ARG A 395 -7.73 7.01 7.70
CA ARG A 395 -8.92 6.97 8.55
C ARG A 395 -9.29 8.35 9.12
N LYS A 396 -8.30 9.28 9.22
CA LYS A 396 -8.46 10.67 9.65
C LYS A 396 -8.44 11.66 8.48
N ALA A 397 -7.43 11.56 7.61
CA ALA A 397 -7.24 12.50 6.51
C ALA A 397 -8.36 12.38 5.45
N GLN A 398 -8.77 11.17 5.12
CA GLN A 398 -9.83 10.87 4.13
C GLN A 398 -10.74 9.77 4.66
N PRO A 399 -11.57 10.03 5.67
CA PRO A 399 -12.40 9.02 6.33
C PRO A 399 -13.27 8.23 5.36
N TYR A 400 -13.43 6.95 5.63
CA TYR A 400 -14.21 5.99 4.84
C TYR A 400 -14.98 5.03 5.76
N SER A 401 -15.99 4.35 5.24
CA SER A 401 -16.79 3.33 5.95
C SER A 401 -17.29 3.74 7.34
N GLY A 402 -17.40 5.04 7.62
CA GLY A 402 -17.89 5.54 8.90
C GLY A 402 -16.81 5.81 9.96
N TYR A 403 -15.51 5.75 9.62
CA TYR A 403 -14.43 6.09 10.55
C TYR A 403 -14.53 7.50 11.13
N GLU A 404 -15.20 8.42 10.45
CA GLU A 404 -15.47 9.79 10.94
C GLU A 404 -16.30 9.83 12.24
N ASN A 405 -16.97 8.74 12.59
CA ASN A 405 -17.80 8.62 13.79
C ASN A 405 -17.04 8.05 14.99
N PHE A 406 -15.77 7.65 14.81
CA PHE A 406 -14.97 7.03 15.86
C PHE A 406 -13.85 7.95 16.35
N ASN A 407 -13.66 7.97 17.66
CA ASN A 407 -12.61 8.77 18.27
C ASN A 407 -11.38 7.90 18.58
N PHE A 408 -10.26 8.21 17.94
CA PHE A 408 -8.96 7.56 18.14
C PHE A 408 -7.83 8.54 17.83
N ASP A 409 -6.64 8.24 18.31
CA ASP A 409 -5.44 9.00 18.05
C ASP A 409 -4.59 8.33 16.96
N VAL A 410 -3.80 9.11 16.25
CA VAL A 410 -2.80 8.58 15.30
C VAL A 410 -1.44 8.63 16.01
N PRO A 411 -0.91 7.49 16.47
CA PRO A 411 0.39 7.45 17.12
C PRO A 411 1.50 7.90 16.19
N SER A 412 2.47 8.63 16.71
CA SER A 412 3.67 9.02 15.95
C SER A 412 4.88 9.09 16.88
N GLU A 413 6.04 8.79 16.34
CA GLU A 413 7.35 8.89 16.96
C GLU A 413 8.25 9.79 16.09
N GLN A 414 9.42 10.18 16.57
CA GLN A 414 10.31 11.09 15.84
C GLN A 414 11.66 10.46 15.51
N GLU A 415 12.00 9.38 16.18
CA GLU A 415 13.32 8.75 16.11
C GLU A 415 13.58 8.04 14.77
N GLY A 416 12.54 7.53 14.10
CA GLY A 416 12.63 6.92 12.77
C GLY A 416 13.42 5.60 12.71
N ASP A 417 13.76 5.00 13.85
CA ASP A 417 14.52 3.77 13.98
C ASP A 417 13.63 2.51 14.17
N GLY A 418 14.23 1.37 14.36
CA GLY A 418 13.53 0.10 14.58
C GLY A 418 12.67 0.11 15.84
N TYR A 419 13.16 0.75 16.91
CA TYR A 419 12.42 0.84 18.17
C TYR A 419 11.21 1.78 18.05
N ALA A 420 11.34 2.89 17.35
CA ALA A 420 10.21 3.77 17.06
C ALA A 420 9.12 3.03 16.26
N ARG A 421 9.48 2.24 15.24
CA ARG A 421 8.52 1.41 14.49
C ARG A 421 7.81 0.41 15.39
N LEU A 422 8.52 -0.28 16.26
CA LEU A 422 7.94 -1.20 17.24
C LEU A 422 6.93 -0.49 18.18
N ARG A 423 7.29 0.69 18.70
CA ARG A 423 6.39 1.48 19.59
C ARG A 423 5.10 1.87 18.87
N ILE A 424 5.17 2.24 17.58
CA ILE A 424 3.98 2.53 16.78
C ILE A 424 3.07 1.31 16.69
N LEU A 425 3.60 0.10 16.45
CA LEU A 425 2.79 -1.13 16.38
C LEU A 425 2.00 -1.37 17.68
N PHE A 426 2.65 -1.24 18.85
CA PHE A 426 1.96 -1.37 20.13
C PHE A 426 0.92 -0.28 20.37
N ALA A 427 1.22 0.96 20.00
CA ALA A 427 0.31 2.07 20.16
C ALA A 427 -0.92 1.95 19.24
N GLU A 428 -0.73 1.53 17.99
CA GLU A 428 -1.83 1.29 17.06
C GLU A 428 -2.70 0.10 17.48
N ALA A 429 -2.12 -0.97 18.01
CA ALA A 429 -2.88 -2.09 18.57
C ALA A 429 -3.86 -1.63 19.67
N LYS A 430 -3.43 -0.69 20.53
CA LYS A 430 -4.29 -0.07 21.56
C LYS A 430 -5.43 0.75 20.92
N GLN A 431 -5.12 1.51 19.87
CA GLN A 431 -6.15 2.29 19.17
C GLN A 431 -7.14 1.39 18.42
N SER A 432 -6.69 0.27 17.84
CA SER A 432 -7.57 -0.70 17.19
C SER A 432 -8.63 -1.25 18.14
N VAL A 433 -8.24 -1.69 19.33
CA VAL A 433 -9.20 -2.17 20.33
C VAL A 433 -10.14 -1.05 20.79
N ARG A 434 -9.65 0.17 20.99
CA ARG A 434 -10.49 1.35 21.32
C ARG A 434 -11.53 1.65 20.23
N ILE A 435 -11.19 1.49 18.96
CA ILE A 435 -12.14 1.64 17.85
C ILE A 435 -13.14 0.49 17.85
N MET A 436 -12.68 -0.74 18.06
CA MET A 436 -13.56 -1.93 18.17
C MET A 436 -14.58 -1.79 19.30
N GLU A 437 -14.20 -1.25 20.46
CA GLU A 437 -15.11 -0.96 21.59
C GLU A 437 -16.22 0.02 21.18
N GLN A 438 -15.86 1.10 20.51
CA GLN A 438 -16.82 2.08 20.00
C GLN A 438 -17.72 1.48 18.91
N ALA A 439 -17.15 0.65 18.03
CA ALA A 439 -17.90 -0.02 16.97
C ALA A 439 -18.97 -0.97 17.56
N VAL A 440 -18.59 -1.80 18.54
CA VAL A 440 -19.55 -2.70 19.21
C VAL A 440 -20.65 -1.90 19.94
N ALA A 441 -20.29 -0.81 20.61
CA ALA A 441 -21.26 0.07 21.29
C ALA A 441 -22.23 0.77 20.31
N ALA A 442 -21.78 1.02 19.08
CA ALA A 442 -22.57 1.68 18.03
C ALA A 442 -23.40 0.69 17.18
N LEU A 443 -23.23 -0.64 17.38
CA LEU A 443 -23.98 -1.64 16.61
C LEU A 443 -25.49 -1.50 16.84
N GLN A 444 -26.20 -1.34 15.73
CA GLN A 444 -27.67 -1.30 15.69
C GLN A 444 -28.21 -2.38 14.75
N ASN A 445 -29.45 -2.78 14.94
CA ASN A 445 -30.10 -3.71 14.02
C ASN A 445 -30.32 -3.04 12.66
N GLY A 446 -30.21 -3.82 11.59
CA GLY A 446 -30.41 -3.30 10.22
C GLY A 446 -29.87 -4.26 9.18
N SER A 447 -30.07 -3.90 7.91
CA SER A 447 -29.47 -4.61 6.79
C SER A 447 -27.93 -4.49 6.81
N VAL A 448 -27.26 -5.54 6.36
CA VAL A 448 -25.80 -5.54 6.18
C VAL A 448 -25.39 -5.46 4.70
N ARG A 449 -26.37 -5.43 3.79
CA ARG A 449 -26.10 -5.31 2.36
C ARG A 449 -27.23 -4.56 1.67
N GLU A 450 -26.86 -3.71 0.71
CA GLU A 450 -27.75 -3.07 -0.22
C GLU A 450 -27.46 -3.57 -1.64
N PRO A 451 -28.48 -4.02 -2.40
CA PRO A 451 -28.30 -4.37 -3.82
C PRO A 451 -27.80 -3.18 -4.61
N LEU A 452 -26.89 -3.43 -5.55
CA LEU A 452 -26.37 -2.37 -6.42
C LEU A 452 -26.54 -2.73 -7.90
N GLN A 453 -26.64 -1.70 -8.73
CA GLN A 453 -26.62 -1.84 -10.18
C GLN A 453 -25.29 -1.30 -10.70
N LEU A 454 -24.59 -2.14 -11.46
CA LEU A 454 -23.32 -1.77 -12.07
C LEU A 454 -23.57 -0.99 -13.36
N HIS A 455 -22.86 0.11 -13.54
CA HIS A 455 -22.87 0.90 -14.77
C HIS A 455 -21.45 1.39 -15.07
N ALA A 456 -21.24 1.90 -16.28
CA ALA A 456 -19.95 2.43 -16.67
C ALA A 456 -19.53 3.60 -15.79
N GLY A 457 -18.27 3.60 -15.41
CA GLY A 457 -17.70 4.64 -14.57
C GLY A 457 -16.33 4.29 -14.04
N ALA A 458 -15.71 5.21 -13.34
CA ALA A 458 -14.43 4.95 -12.67
C ALA A 458 -14.37 5.64 -11.32
N ALA A 459 -13.81 4.97 -10.33
CA ALA A 459 -13.61 5.55 -9.01
C ALA A 459 -12.37 4.98 -8.31
N LEU A 460 -11.87 5.74 -7.33
CA LEU A 460 -10.83 5.35 -6.41
C LEU A 460 -11.46 4.91 -5.08
N GLY A 461 -11.12 3.70 -4.63
CA GLY A 461 -11.33 3.24 -3.27
C GLY A 461 -10.02 3.28 -2.50
N TRP A 462 -10.09 3.49 -1.20
CA TRP A 462 -8.91 3.57 -0.34
C TRP A 462 -9.21 3.07 1.06
N VAL A 463 -8.16 2.59 1.71
CA VAL A 463 -8.16 2.22 3.13
C VAL A 463 -6.81 2.53 3.75
N GLU A 464 -6.77 2.70 5.04
CA GLU A 464 -5.55 2.54 5.82
C GLU A 464 -5.44 1.06 6.20
N ALA A 465 -4.67 0.29 5.45
CA ALA A 465 -4.35 -1.09 5.80
C ALA A 465 -3.37 -1.11 6.99
N PRO A 466 -3.13 -2.25 7.64
CA PRO A 466 -2.18 -2.33 8.76
C PRO A 466 -0.78 -1.77 8.46
N ARG A 467 -0.31 -1.95 7.21
CA ARG A 467 0.98 -1.45 6.72
C ARG A 467 0.95 -0.02 6.21
N GLY A 468 -0.24 0.59 6.06
CA GLY A 468 -0.41 1.96 5.54
C GLY A 468 -1.49 2.08 4.49
N GLY A 469 -1.53 3.22 3.81
CA GLY A 469 -2.53 3.52 2.80
C GLY A 469 -2.50 2.57 1.60
N ALA A 470 -3.64 1.97 1.27
CA ALA A 470 -3.84 1.14 0.09
C ALA A 470 -4.91 1.76 -0.82
N PHE A 471 -4.68 1.74 -2.14
CA PHE A 471 -5.49 2.45 -3.14
C PHE A 471 -5.88 1.51 -4.27
N HIS A 472 -7.18 1.49 -4.62
CA HIS A 472 -7.74 0.66 -5.68
C HIS A 472 -8.52 1.53 -6.66
N TRP A 473 -7.98 1.70 -7.86
CA TRP A 473 -8.70 2.33 -8.96
C TRP A 473 -9.45 1.28 -9.76
N VAL A 474 -10.74 1.49 -9.95
CA VAL A 474 -11.61 0.60 -10.73
C VAL A 474 -12.29 1.40 -11.83
N ARG A 475 -12.26 0.89 -13.04
CA ARG A 475 -13.11 1.34 -14.15
C ARG A 475 -13.99 0.18 -14.60
N LEU A 476 -15.29 0.44 -14.67
CA LEU A 476 -16.29 -0.48 -15.22
C LEU A 476 -16.64 -0.04 -16.65
N ASP A 477 -16.88 -1.04 -17.51
CA ASP A 477 -17.41 -0.84 -18.85
C ASP A 477 -18.96 -0.71 -18.84
N GLU A 478 -19.56 -0.55 -20.02
CA GLU A 478 -21.02 -0.44 -20.22
C GLU A 478 -21.79 -1.69 -19.73
N ASN A 479 -21.13 -2.84 -19.63
CA ASN A 479 -21.71 -4.09 -19.13
C ASN A 479 -21.44 -4.33 -17.63
N GLY A 480 -20.85 -3.37 -16.92
CA GLY A 480 -20.49 -3.49 -15.52
C GLY A 480 -19.29 -4.44 -15.26
N ARG A 481 -18.48 -4.76 -16.30
CA ARG A 481 -17.27 -5.56 -16.16
C ARG A 481 -16.07 -4.66 -15.94
N ILE A 482 -15.03 -5.21 -15.33
CA ILE A 482 -13.79 -4.48 -15.09
C ILE A 482 -13.09 -4.17 -16.43
N ALA A 483 -13.06 -2.89 -16.81
CA ALA A 483 -12.31 -2.41 -17.96
C ALA A 483 -10.86 -2.09 -17.59
N ARG A 484 -10.62 -1.61 -16.37
CA ARG A 484 -9.27 -1.35 -15.83
C ARG A 484 -9.29 -1.51 -14.31
N TYR A 485 -8.27 -2.15 -13.79
CA TYR A 485 -8.01 -2.28 -12.35
C TYR A 485 -6.57 -1.84 -12.06
N ARG A 486 -6.37 -1.03 -11.03
CA ARG A 486 -5.06 -0.62 -10.53
C ARG A 486 -5.02 -0.76 -9.01
N VAL A 487 -4.00 -1.41 -8.51
CA VAL A 487 -3.75 -1.57 -7.07
C VAL A 487 -2.44 -0.92 -6.69
N VAL A 488 -2.46 -0.08 -5.68
CA VAL A 488 -1.26 0.46 -5.03
C VAL A 488 -1.28 0.02 -3.57
N THR A 489 -0.27 -0.71 -3.16
CA THR A 489 -0.14 -1.25 -1.81
C THR A 489 0.82 -0.43 -0.97
N PRO A 490 0.69 -0.41 0.36
CA PRO A 490 1.64 0.27 1.22
C PRO A 490 3.05 -0.32 1.13
N SER A 491 3.19 -1.64 0.95
CA SER A 491 4.49 -2.27 0.79
C SER A 491 5.22 -1.79 -0.46
N PHE A 492 4.50 -1.48 -1.56
CA PHE A 492 5.11 -0.94 -2.77
C PHE A 492 5.86 0.39 -2.51
N ALA A 493 5.22 1.30 -1.76
CA ALA A 493 5.84 2.56 -1.37
C ALA A 493 6.99 2.36 -0.36
N ASN A 494 6.78 1.50 0.65
CA ASN A 494 7.75 1.28 1.71
C ASN A 494 8.99 0.51 1.23
N TRP A 495 8.85 -0.45 0.28
CA TRP A 495 10.00 -1.10 -0.37
C TRP A 495 10.90 -0.10 -1.10
N HIS A 496 10.31 0.91 -1.75
CA HIS A 496 11.07 1.97 -2.43
C HIS A 496 12.03 2.71 -1.48
N GLY A 497 11.60 2.97 -0.23
CA GLY A 497 12.40 3.65 0.76
C GLY A 497 13.21 2.72 1.69
N PHE A 498 13.09 1.40 1.57
CA PHE A 498 13.73 0.45 2.49
C PHE A 498 15.27 0.56 2.51
N HIS A 499 15.89 0.85 1.36
CA HIS A 499 17.35 1.02 1.27
C HIS A 499 17.88 2.12 2.21
N LEU A 500 17.09 3.15 2.50
CA LEU A 500 17.47 4.24 3.41
C LEU A 500 17.80 3.75 4.83
N ALA A 501 17.11 2.71 5.27
CA ALA A 501 17.30 2.11 6.58
C ALA A 501 18.51 1.17 6.64
N VAL A 502 18.93 0.64 5.49
CA VAL A 502 19.96 -0.41 5.42
C VAL A 502 21.36 0.16 5.12
N GLU A 503 21.41 1.30 4.42
CA GLU A 503 22.67 1.94 4.07
C GLU A 503 23.42 2.44 5.31
N LYS A 504 24.71 2.19 5.38
CA LYS A 504 25.63 2.55 6.47
C LYS A 504 25.46 1.73 7.77
N PHE A 505 24.82 0.56 7.68
CA PHE A 505 24.71 -0.37 8.80
C PHE A 505 25.49 -1.65 8.51
N ALA A 506 25.83 -2.36 9.58
CA ALA A 506 26.42 -3.68 9.45
C ALA A 506 25.42 -4.68 8.86
N PHE A 507 25.88 -5.54 7.99
CA PHE A 507 25.01 -6.50 7.32
C PHE A 507 24.28 -7.44 8.31
N GLN A 508 24.83 -7.62 9.50
CA GLN A 508 24.26 -8.44 10.58
C GLN A 508 22.91 -7.89 11.07
N ASP A 509 22.70 -6.56 10.97
CA ASP A 509 21.46 -5.90 11.38
C ASP A 509 20.37 -5.93 10.29
N PHE A 510 20.72 -6.38 9.08
CA PHE A 510 19.81 -6.42 7.93
C PHE A 510 18.48 -7.16 8.22
N PRO A 511 18.47 -8.38 8.83
CA PRO A 511 17.22 -9.07 9.15
C PRO A 511 16.35 -8.29 10.14
N ILE A 512 16.96 -7.58 11.09
CA ILE A 512 16.25 -6.78 12.09
C ILE A 512 15.59 -5.57 11.42
N MET A 513 16.33 -4.85 10.58
CA MET A 513 15.79 -3.74 9.82
C MET A 513 14.62 -4.18 8.93
N LEU A 514 14.76 -5.31 8.23
CA LEU A 514 13.73 -5.86 7.37
C LEU A 514 12.44 -6.17 8.16
N SER A 515 12.55 -6.85 9.31
CA SER A 515 11.38 -7.20 10.13
C SER A 515 10.65 -5.97 10.67
N THR A 516 11.39 -4.89 11.02
CA THR A 516 10.77 -3.67 11.56
C THR A 516 9.96 -2.88 10.52
N PHE A 517 10.17 -3.11 9.22
CA PHE A 517 9.37 -2.51 8.15
C PHE A 517 8.08 -3.27 7.86
N ASP A 518 7.94 -4.51 8.30
CA ASP A 518 6.77 -5.38 8.03
C ASP A 518 6.39 -5.39 6.54
N LEU A 519 7.37 -5.57 5.64
CA LEU A 519 7.15 -5.51 4.20
C LEU A 519 6.62 -6.83 3.64
N SER A 520 5.59 -6.75 2.78
CA SER A 520 5.07 -7.91 2.06
C SER A 520 5.54 -7.91 0.61
N VAL A 521 6.16 -9.01 0.19
CA VAL A 521 6.48 -9.26 -1.23
C VAL A 521 5.21 -9.59 -2.01
N ALA A 522 4.25 -10.30 -1.39
CA ALA A 522 2.96 -10.63 -2.02
C ALA A 522 2.15 -9.38 -2.39
N GLU A 523 2.23 -8.30 -1.61
CA GLU A 523 1.62 -7.01 -1.95
C GLU A 523 2.25 -6.36 -3.19
N ASN A 524 3.51 -6.66 -3.49
CA ASN A 524 4.19 -6.16 -4.69
C ASN A 524 3.94 -7.06 -5.91
N ASP A 525 3.97 -8.37 -5.73
CA ASP A 525 3.80 -9.37 -6.79
C ASP A 525 2.33 -9.51 -7.29
N ARG A 526 1.50 -8.49 -7.06
CA ARG A 526 0.10 -8.40 -7.46
C ARG A 526 -0.14 -8.49 -8.95
#